data_7360cbed9d8ca626c12db86004ed5648
#
_entry.id   7360cbed9d8ca626c12db86004ed5648
#
_cell.length_a   1.000
_cell.length_b   1.000
_cell.length_c   1.000
_cell.angle_alpha   90.00
_cell.angle_beta   90.00
_cell.angle_gamma   90.00
#
_symmetry.space_group_name_H-M   'P 1'
#
loop_
_entity.id
_entity.type
_entity.pdbx_description
1 polymer ?
#
loop_
_entity_poly.entity_id
_entity_poly.type
_entity_poly.pdbx_seq_one_letter_code
_entity_poly.pdbx_strand_id
1 'polypeptide(L)'
;KEKMNKYTISEKADEKVQGDLDIIKEILVKKLNPRSIILFGGFGRGEGSFEISGGKILPLNDYDIYVVTDKKVQNKMLDELGKECSKAIGRGGFEFAEEYSSTYDKNRFFHVDLRCLVYSKLGRMKRINRTYELKHASTVIYGEDARKRINEVKLPLSEAFRYLLNPACHLLLCMDSRRLHGNFKKDERTFAMHHITKTYLACASSLLISAGK
;
A
#
# COMPACT_ATOMS: atom_id res chain seq x y z
N LYS A 1 -9.90 1.70 -27.82
CA LYS A 1 -9.00 1.73 -26.64
C LYS A 1 -9.89 1.54 -25.43
N GLU A 2 -9.86 0.37 -24.80
CA GLU A 2 -10.49 0.17 -23.51
C GLU A 2 -9.93 1.22 -22.53
N LYS A 3 -10.82 1.93 -21.85
CA LYS A 3 -10.46 2.89 -20.82
C LYS A 3 -9.91 2.08 -19.64
N MET A 4 -8.59 2.00 -19.51
CA MET A 4 -7.97 1.32 -18.38
C MET A 4 -8.43 2.02 -17.09
N ASN A 5 -9.05 1.29 -16.20
CA ASN A 5 -9.42 1.76 -14.87
C ASN A 5 -8.15 2.24 -14.13
N LYS A 6 -8.30 3.26 -13.32
CA LYS A 6 -7.13 3.99 -12.77
C LYS A 6 -6.57 3.36 -11.49
N TYR A 7 -7.44 2.89 -10.60
CA TYR A 7 -7.08 2.43 -9.26
C TYR A 7 -7.47 0.99 -8.99
N THR A 8 -8.52 0.52 -9.66
CA THR A 8 -9.13 -0.80 -9.46
C THR A 8 -9.57 -1.38 -10.80
N ILE A 9 -10.22 -2.54 -10.77
CA ILE A 9 -10.83 -3.15 -11.96
C ILE A 9 -12.26 -2.64 -12.23
N SER A 10 -12.78 -1.68 -11.46
CA SER A 10 -14.17 -1.19 -11.54
C SER A 10 -14.22 0.34 -11.56
N GLU A 11 -14.91 0.89 -12.55
CA GLU A 11 -15.11 2.33 -12.69
C GLU A 11 -15.81 2.94 -11.45
N LYS A 12 -16.84 2.27 -10.92
CA LYS A 12 -17.52 2.71 -9.70
C LYS A 12 -16.62 2.70 -8.48
N ALA A 13 -15.71 1.72 -8.37
CA ALA A 13 -14.74 1.68 -7.29
C ALA A 13 -13.69 2.77 -7.47
N ASP A 14 -13.28 3.08 -8.70
CA ASP A 14 -12.37 4.18 -9.01
C ASP A 14 -12.96 5.54 -8.63
N GLU A 15 -14.26 5.76 -8.85
CA GLU A 15 -14.96 6.98 -8.40
C GLU A 15 -14.90 7.13 -6.87
N LYS A 16 -15.16 6.04 -6.13
CA LYS A 16 -15.06 6.05 -4.66
C LYS A 16 -13.64 6.34 -4.20
N VAL A 17 -12.65 5.66 -4.78
CA VAL A 17 -11.22 5.86 -4.47
C VAL A 17 -10.80 7.30 -4.81
N GLN A 18 -11.23 7.83 -5.96
CA GLN A 18 -10.91 9.22 -6.33
C GLN A 18 -11.49 10.21 -5.32
N GLY A 19 -12.74 10.02 -4.87
CA GLY A 19 -13.35 10.86 -3.84
C GLY A 19 -12.60 10.83 -2.50
N ASP A 20 -12.17 9.64 -2.07
CA ASP A 20 -11.34 9.49 -0.86
C ASP A 20 -9.98 10.21 -1.02
N LEU A 21 -9.33 10.03 -2.17
CA LEU A 21 -8.04 10.65 -2.45
C LEU A 21 -8.12 12.17 -2.58
N ASP A 22 -9.24 12.72 -3.05
CA ASP A 22 -9.44 14.17 -3.11
C ASP A 22 -9.52 14.77 -1.69
N ILE A 23 -10.25 14.14 -0.77
CA ILE A 23 -10.30 14.54 0.64
C ILE A 23 -8.91 14.47 1.28
N ILE A 24 -8.21 13.35 1.11
CA ILE A 24 -6.85 13.15 1.64
C ILE A 24 -5.88 14.20 1.09
N LYS A 25 -5.92 14.43 -0.22
CA LYS A 25 -5.10 15.44 -0.90
C LYS A 25 -5.29 16.83 -0.30
N GLU A 26 -6.54 17.27 -0.09
CA GLU A 26 -6.84 18.58 0.49
C GLU A 26 -6.21 18.74 1.89
N ILE A 27 -6.35 17.73 2.75
CA ILE A 27 -5.76 17.72 4.09
C ILE A 27 -4.24 17.83 4.00
N LEU A 28 -3.60 17.00 3.18
CA LEU A 28 -2.15 16.94 3.06
C LEU A 28 -1.56 18.21 2.45
N VAL A 29 -2.20 18.79 1.43
CA VAL A 29 -1.76 20.05 0.82
C VAL A 29 -1.83 21.18 1.84
N LYS A 30 -2.94 21.29 2.58
CA LYS A 30 -3.11 22.33 3.59
C LYS A 30 -2.10 22.23 4.74
N LYS A 31 -1.76 21.01 5.18
CA LYS A 31 -0.93 20.79 6.37
C LYS A 31 0.57 20.75 6.07
N LEU A 32 0.96 20.23 4.91
CA LEU A 32 2.37 19.93 4.60
C LEU A 32 2.93 20.74 3.43
N ASN A 33 2.08 21.39 2.64
CA ASN A 33 2.47 22.09 1.40
C ASN A 33 3.49 21.28 0.55
N PRO A 34 3.13 20.06 0.13
CA PRO A 34 4.05 19.14 -0.53
C PRO A 34 4.32 19.55 -1.98
N ARG A 35 5.49 19.20 -2.51
CA ARG A 35 5.78 19.30 -3.95
C ARG A 35 5.01 18.26 -4.76
N SER A 36 4.82 17.07 -4.19
CA SER A 36 4.12 15.98 -4.84
C SER A 36 3.47 15.06 -3.81
N ILE A 37 2.34 14.48 -4.18
CA ILE A 37 1.72 13.37 -3.44
C ILE A 37 1.60 12.20 -4.42
N ILE A 38 2.11 11.03 -4.01
CA ILE A 38 2.21 9.84 -4.84
C ILE A 38 1.48 8.70 -4.14
N LEU A 39 0.46 8.17 -4.79
CA LEU A 39 -0.24 6.97 -4.37
C LEU A 39 0.58 5.74 -4.79
N PHE A 40 0.84 4.86 -3.85
CA PHE A 40 1.67 3.67 -3.97
C PHE A 40 0.84 2.40 -3.71
N GLY A 41 1.49 1.23 -3.72
CA GLY A 41 0.82 -0.04 -3.40
C GLY A 41 -0.22 -0.47 -4.44
N GLY A 42 -1.20 -1.26 -4.02
CA GLY A 42 -2.22 -1.83 -4.90
C GLY A 42 -3.00 -0.77 -5.67
N PHE A 43 -3.50 0.25 -5.00
CA PHE A 43 -4.23 1.34 -5.64
C PHE A 43 -3.34 2.19 -6.56
N GLY A 44 -2.06 2.36 -6.20
CA GLY A 44 -1.10 3.08 -7.05
C GLY A 44 -0.81 2.38 -8.37
N ARG A 45 -0.92 1.05 -8.41
CA ARG A 45 -0.72 0.19 -9.59
C ARG A 45 -1.99 -0.09 -10.40
N GLY A 46 -3.17 0.34 -9.92
CA GLY A 46 -4.45 -0.01 -10.55
C GLY A 46 -4.99 -1.39 -10.14
N GLU A 47 -4.44 -1.99 -9.07
CA GLU A 47 -4.78 -3.33 -8.54
C GLU A 47 -5.50 -3.26 -7.20
N GLY A 48 -6.07 -2.11 -6.86
CA GLY A 48 -6.77 -1.90 -5.59
C GLY A 48 -7.95 -2.84 -5.42
N SER A 49 -8.02 -3.49 -4.25
CA SER A 49 -9.12 -4.40 -3.90
C SER A 49 -10.27 -3.65 -3.24
N PHE A 50 -11.49 -4.08 -3.53
CA PHE A 50 -12.70 -3.52 -2.95
C PHE A 50 -13.76 -4.59 -2.72
N GLU A 51 -14.71 -4.29 -1.86
CA GLU A 51 -15.90 -5.09 -1.60
C GLU A 51 -17.16 -4.26 -1.88
N ILE A 52 -18.21 -4.91 -2.34
CA ILE A 52 -19.54 -4.32 -2.45
C ILE A 52 -20.39 -4.91 -1.34
N SER A 53 -20.82 -4.06 -0.38
CA SER A 53 -21.64 -4.47 0.75
C SER A 53 -22.80 -3.49 0.92
N GLY A 54 -24.02 -4.01 0.87
CA GLY A 54 -25.23 -3.17 0.98
C GLY A 54 -25.30 -2.04 -0.06
N GLY A 55 -24.81 -2.27 -1.28
CA GLY A 55 -24.74 -1.26 -2.35
C GLY A 55 -23.64 -0.22 -2.18
N LYS A 56 -22.83 -0.30 -1.13
CA LYS A 56 -21.67 0.58 -0.89
C LYS A 56 -20.38 -0.11 -1.31
N ILE A 57 -19.48 0.66 -1.91
CA ILE A 57 -18.13 0.22 -2.26
C ILE A 57 -17.20 0.56 -1.12
N LEU A 58 -16.52 -0.47 -0.62
CA LEU A 58 -15.55 -0.36 0.48
C LEU A 58 -14.17 -0.80 -0.03
N PRO A 59 -13.19 0.11 -0.17
CA PRO A 59 -11.81 -0.26 -0.42
C PRO A 59 -11.30 -1.17 0.72
N LEU A 60 -10.58 -2.25 0.37
CA LEU A 60 -10.09 -3.25 1.33
C LEU A 60 -8.62 -3.06 1.70
N ASN A 61 -7.84 -2.51 0.80
CA ASN A 61 -6.43 -2.23 1.02
C ASN A 61 -6.23 -0.80 1.55
N ASP A 62 -5.12 -0.62 2.25
CA ASP A 62 -4.70 0.67 2.74
C ASP A 62 -4.37 1.62 1.59
N TYR A 63 -4.50 2.92 1.84
CA TYR A 63 -3.94 3.92 0.94
C TYR A 63 -2.50 4.22 1.37
N ASP A 64 -1.54 3.58 0.68
CA ASP A 64 -0.11 3.88 0.83
C ASP A 64 0.22 5.19 0.09
N ILE A 65 0.63 6.23 0.79
CA ILE A 65 0.87 7.55 0.21
C ILE A 65 2.25 8.07 0.58
N TYR A 66 3.02 8.44 -0.43
CA TYR A 66 4.25 9.20 -0.26
C TYR A 66 3.99 10.69 -0.45
N VAL A 67 4.38 11.47 0.56
CA VAL A 67 4.37 12.93 0.53
C VAL A 67 5.79 13.41 0.28
N VAL A 68 6.01 14.09 -0.84
CA VAL A 68 7.33 14.63 -1.21
C VAL A 68 7.41 16.09 -0.77
N THR A 69 8.33 16.40 0.12
CA THR A 69 8.51 17.73 0.73
C THR A 69 9.96 18.18 0.65
N ASP A 70 10.24 19.48 0.85
CA ASP A 70 11.60 20.00 0.87
C ASP A 70 12.37 19.59 2.14
N LYS A 71 11.66 19.46 3.26
CA LYS A 71 12.22 19.08 4.56
C LYS A 71 11.55 17.78 5.04
N LYS A 72 12.27 17.02 5.85
CA LYS A 72 11.73 15.79 6.47
C LYS A 72 10.60 16.14 7.44
N VAL A 73 9.46 15.47 7.27
CA VAL A 73 8.34 15.48 8.22
C VAL A 73 8.58 14.39 9.27
N GLN A 74 8.27 14.66 10.52
CA GLN A 74 8.40 13.70 11.62
C GLN A 74 7.37 12.57 11.48
N ASN A 75 7.77 11.34 11.77
CA ASN A 75 6.87 10.18 11.67
C ASN A 75 5.62 10.35 12.54
N LYS A 76 5.76 10.84 13.78
CA LYS A 76 4.61 11.11 14.65
C LYS A 76 3.55 12.01 13.99
N MET A 77 3.99 13.08 13.31
CA MET A 77 3.09 13.97 12.59
C MET A 77 2.42 13.26 11.40
N LEU A 78 3.15 12.40 10.68
CA LEU A 78 2.58 11.60 9.59
C LEU A 78 1.55 10.60 10.09
N ASP A 79 1.81 9.94 11.23
CA ASP A 79 0.87 9.00 11.87
C ASP A 79 -0.43 9.73 12.30
N GLU A 80 -0.30 10.92 12.90
CA GLU A 80 -1.44 11.76 13.29
C GLU A 80 -2.26 12.20 12.06
N LEU A 81 -1.59 12.65 10.99
CA LEU A 81 -2.24 13.02 9.73
C LEU A 81 -2.88 11.81 9.04
N GLY A 82 -2.25 10.65 9.06
CA GLY A 82 -2.83 9.42 8.52
C GLY A 82 -4.14 9.05 9.23
N LYS A 83 -4.18 9.18 10.56
CA LYS A 83 -5.42 9.01 11.35
C LYS A 83 -6.48 10.07 11.01
N GLU A 84 -6.08 11.35 10.86
CA GLU A 84 -6.98 12.44 10.44
C GLU A 84 -7.58 12.13 9.06
N CYS A 85 -6.76 11.73 8.09
CA CYS A 85 -7.19 11.34 6.74
C CYS A 85 -8.14 10.14 6.78
N SER A 86 -7.80 9.08 7.53
CA SER A 86 -8.65 7.89 7.67
C SER A 86 -10.04 8.25 8.21
N LYS A 87 -10.12 9.08 9.25
CA LYS A 87 -11.39 9.56 9.81
C LYS A 87 -12.18 10.40 8.82
N ALA A 88 -11.52 11.28 8.08
CA ALA A 88 -12.17 12.16 7.11
C ALA A 88 -12.87 11.40 5.97
N ILE A 89 -12.34 10.23 5.58
CA ILE A 89 -12.96 9.35 4.58
C ILE A 89 -13.91 8.31 5.20
N GLY A 90 -14.24 8.44 6.51
CA GLY A 90 -15.19 7.58 7.22
C GLY A 90 -14.61 6.22 7.64
N ARG A 91 -13.29 6.12 7.85
CA ARG A 91 -12.60 4.89 8.30
C ARG A 91 -12.09 5.04 9.73
N GLY A 92 -12.03 3.91 10.47
CA GLY A 92 -11.66 3.93 11.89
C GLY A 92 -10.18 4.20 12.17
N GLY A 93 -9.31 3.96 11.19
CA GLY A 93 -7.87 3.99 11.38
C GLY A 93 -7.31 2.67 11.91
N PHE A 94 -5.97 2.60 12.01
CA PHE A 94 -5.23 1.39 12.34
C PHE A 94 -4.90 1.31 13.84
N GLU A 95 -5.15 0.15 14.47
CA GLU A 95 -4.69 -0.18 15.81
C GLU A 95 -3.74 -1.38 15.75
N PHE A 96 -2.44 -1.11 15.85
CA PHE A 96 -1.36 -2.09 15.63
C PHE A 96 -1.40 -3.31 16.55
N ALA A 97 -1.92 -3.17 17.76
CA ALA A 97 -1.91 -4.22 18.78
C ALA A 97 -2.82 -5.42 18.46
N GLU A 98 -3.69 -5.31 17.45
CA GLU A 98 -4.70 -6.33 17.12
C GLU A 98 -4.54 -6.94 15.73
N GLU A 99 -3.47 -6.61 15.01
CA GLU A 99 -3.21 -7.06 13.64
C GLU A 99 -3.25 -8.59 13.49
N TYR A 100 -2.94 -9.30 14.57
CA TYR A 100 -2.91 -10.77 14.62
C TYR A 100 -4.03 -11.36 15.47
N SER A 101 -4.98 -10.54 15.91
CA SER A 101 -6.14 -11.04 16.65
C SER A 101 -7.10 -11.81 15.74
N SER A 102 -7.88 -12.70 16.32
CA SER A 102 -8.81 -13.59 15.61
C SER A 102 -10.00 -12.88 14.95
N THR A 103 -10.15 -11.58 15.12
CA THR A 103 -11.24 -10.76 14.58
C THR A 103 -10.70 -9.75 13.59
N TYR A 104 -10.66 -10.14 12.31
CA TYR A 104 -10.32 -9.22 11.23
C TYR A 104 -11.52 -8.35 10.89
N ASP A 105 -11.61 -7.16 11.47
CA ASP A 105 -12.57 -6.14 11.06
C ASP A 105 -11.93 -5.23 9.99
N LYS A 106 -12.40 -5.36 8.76
CA LYS A 106 -11.92 -4.60 7.58
C LYS A 106 -12.02 -3.08 7.77
N ASN A 107 -13.00 -2.59 8.55
CA ASN A 107 -13.15 -1.16 8.83
C ASN A 107 -12.14 -0.67 9.86
N ARG A 108 -11.76 -1.53 10.79
CA ARG A 108 -10.81 -1.25 11.87
C ARG A 108 -9.37 -1.27 11.41
N PHE A 109 -9.04 -2.14 10.44
CA PHE A 109 -7.68 -2.29 9.91
C PHE A 109 -7.39 -1.42 8.69
N PHE A 110 -8.38 -0.76 8.11
CA PHE A 110 -8.12 0.17 7.02
C PHE A 110 -7.50 1.45 7.55
N HIS A 111 -6.40 1.86 6.96
CA HIS A 111 -5.73 3.11 7.31
C HIS A 111 -5.14 3.82 6.09
N VAL A 112 -4.73 5.06 6.30
CA VAL A 112 -3.93 5.83 5.35
C VAL A 112 -2.49 5.82 5.85
N ASP A 113 -1.60 5.07 5.18
CA ASP A 113 -0.17 5.00 5.52
C ASP A 113 0.56 6.15 4.82
N LEU A 114 1.03 7.11 5.61
CA LEU A 114 1.76 8.29 5.11
C LEU A 114 3.26 8.13 5.33
N ARG A 115 4.01 8.35 4.26
CA ARG A 115 5.48 8.35 4.30
C ARG A 115 6.03 9.62 3.66
N CYS A 116 7.05 10.19 4.28
CA CYS A 116 7.71 11.39 3.75
C CYS A 116 8.97 11.04 2.96
N LEU A 117 9.07 11.62 1.78
CA LEU A 117 10.29 11.65 0.97
C LEU A 117 10.81 13.09 0.88
N VAL A 118 12.10 13.28 1.11
CA VAL A 118 12.73 14.58 0.93
C VAL A 118 13.13 14.74 -0.53
N TYR A 119 12.63 15.78 -1.18
CA TYR A 119 12.80 16.03 -2.62
C TYR A 119 14.25 15.97 -3.08
N SER A 120 15.17 16.64 -2.36
CA SER A 120 16.61 16.66 -2.69
C SER A 120 17.31 15.31 -2.55
N LYS A 121 16.65 14.31 -1.89
CA LYS A 121 17.21 12.98 -1.66
C LYS A 121 16.70 11.91 -2.64
N LEU A 122 15.73 12.23 -3.50
CA LEU A 122 15.11 11.27 -4.42
C LEU A 122 16.13 10.57 -5.33
N GLY A 123 17.10 11.28 -5.87
CA GLY A 123 18.17 10.69 -6.69
C GLY A 123 19.13 9.78 -5.95
N ARG A 124 19.07 9.72 -4.61
CA ARG A 124 19.93 8.88 -3.76
C ARG A 124 19.17 7.78 -3.03
N MET A 125 17.96 7.46 -3.49
CA MET A 125 17.17 6.39 -2.87
C MET A 125 17.87 5.04 -3.02
N LYS A 126 17.65 4.16 -2.03
CA LYS A 126 18.22 2.80 -2.04
C LYS A 126 17.68 1.98 -3.22
N ARG A 127 18.52 1.11 -3.79
CA ARG A 127 18.16 0.19 -4.87
C ARG A 127 17.41 -1.01 -4.30
N ILE A 128 16.16 -0.81 -3.91
CA ILE A 128 15.27 -1.82 -3.34
C ILE A 128 13.96 -1.89 -4.14
N ASN A 129 13.25 -3.00 -4.04
CA ASN A 129 12.01 -3.22 -4.79
C ASN A 129 11.00 -2.07 -4.58
N ARG A 130 10.82 -1.59 -3.35
CA ARG A 130 9.92 -0.45 -3.06
C ARG A 130 10.29 0.82 -3.85
N THR A 131 11.58 1.09 -4.07
CA THR A 131 12.02 2.25 -4.88
C THR A 131 11.73 2.03 -6.36
N TYR A 132 11.91 0.80 -6.84
CA TYR A 132 11.55 0.41 -8.21
C TYR A 132 10.05 0.59 -8.44
N GLU A 133 9.20 0.03 -7.59
CA GLU A 133 7.75 0.17 -7.66
C GLU A 133 7.31 1.63 -7.57
N LEU A 134 7.91 2.43 -6.67
CA LEU A 134 7.61 3.85 -6.54
C LEU A 134 7.88 4.60 -7.85
N LYS A 135 8.99 4.28 -8.53
CA LYS A 135 9.35 4.92 -9.80
C LYS A 135 8.42 4.51 -10.94
N HIS A 136 8.13 3.21 -11.07
CA HIS A 136 7.53 2.62 -12.26
C HIS A 136 6.05 2.25 -12.12
N ALA A 137 5.59 1.98 -10.90
CA ALA A 137 4.28 1.38 -10.62
C ALA A 137 3.52 2.14 -9.51
N SER A 138 3.52 3.47 -9.58
CA SER A 138 2.78 4.34 -8.67
C SER A 138 2.05 5.45 -9.45
N THR A 139 1.11 6.12 -8.81
CA THR A 139 0.30 7.18 -9.42
C THR A 139 0.51 8.50 -8.71
N VAL A 140 0.88 9.56 -9.45
CA VAL A 140 0.94 10.93 -8.91
C VAL A 140 -0.49 11.47 -8.82
N ILE A 141 -0.90 11.88 -7.62
CA ILE A 141 -2.24 12.43 -7.36
C ILE A 141 -2.22 13.95 -7.12
N TYR A 142 -1.04 14.53 -6.88
CA TYR A 142 -0.88 15.98 -6.73
C TYR A 142 0.54 16.45 -7.05
N GLY A 143 0.66 17.63 -7.64
CA GLY A 143 1.92 18.35 -7.86
C GLY A 143 2.75 17.81 -9.02
N GLU A 144 4.06 18.04 -8.96
CA GLU A 144 4.99 17.59 -9.99
C GLU A 144 5.23 16.08 -9.96
N ASP A 145 5.57 15.49 -11.09
CA ASP A 145 5.99 14.07 -11.12
C ASP A 145 7.41 13.91 -10.57
N ALA A 146 7.51 13.91 -9.24
CA ALA A 146 8.76 13.78 -8.52
C ALA A 146 9.47 12.42 -8.75
N ARG A 147 8.76 11.40 -9.29
CA ARG A 147 9.34 10.08 -9.62
C ARG A 147 10.44 10.19 -10.68
N LYS A 148 10.37 11.19 -11.55
CA LYS A 148 11.39 11.49 -12.58
C LYS A 148 12.77 11.79 -11.98
N ARG A 149 12.84 12.20 -10.72
CA ARG A 149 14.10 12.44 -10.00
C ARG A 149 14.71 11.19 -9.37
N ILE A 150 13.97 10.09 -9.31
CA ILE A 150 14.48 8.81 -8.83
C ILE A 150 15.37 8.24 -9.93
N ASN A 151 16.65 7.94 -9.60
CA ASN A 151 17.56 7.30 -10.53
C ASN A 151 17.04 5.93 -10.96
N GLU A 152 17.58 5.40 -12.06
CA GLU A 152 17.22 4.06 -12.52
C GLU A 152 17.60 3.01 -11.46
N VAL A 153 16.69 2.08 -11.21
CA VAL A 153 16.81 1.10 -10.13
C VAL A 153 17.04 -0.29 -10.73
N LYS A 154 18.31 -0.73 -10.74
CA LYS A 154 18.61 -2.14 -10.95
C LYS A 154 18.60 -2.86 -9.60
N LEU A 155 17.74 -3.85 -9.47
CA LEU A 155 17.55 -4.57 -8.22
C LEU A 155 18.69 -5.59 -8.04
N PRO A 156 19.38 -5.61 -6.89
CA PRO A 156 20.37 -6.64 -6.61
C PRO A 156 19.70 -7.98 -6.27
N LEU A 157 20.41 -9.08 -6.47
CA LEU A 157 19.89 -10.43 -6.17
C LEU A 157 19.44 -10.59 -4.70
N SER A 158 20.12 -9.88 -3.77
CA SER A 158 19.71 -9.85 -2.36
C SER A 158 18.29 -9.33 -2.13
N GLU A 159 17.76 -8.49 -3.03
CA GLU A 159 16.37 -8.03 -2.97
C GLU A 159 15.37 -9.14 -3.33
N ALA A 160 15.73 -10.04 -4.27
CA ALA A 160 14.91 -11.21 -4.57
C ALA A 160 14.73 -12.07 -3.31
N PHE A 161 15.83 -12.36 -2.61
CA PHE A 161 15.80 -13.14 -1.38
C PHE A 161 15.01 -12.43 -0.26
N ARG A 162 15.28 -11.13 -0.04
CA ARG A 162 14.56 -10.33 0.97
C ARG A 162 13.07 -10.26 0.70
N TYR A 163 12.69 -10.11 -0.58
CA TYR A 163 11.30 -10.00 -1.00
C TYR A 163 10.53 -11.31 -0.80
N LEU A 164 11.20 -12.45 -0.94
CA LEU A 164 10.63 -13.76 -0.67
C LEU A 164 10.51 -14.05 0.83
N LEU A 165 11.52 -13.68 1.62
CA LEU A 165 11.63 -14.03 3.03
C LEU A 165 10.50 -13.42 3.87
N ASN A 166 10.16 -12.15 3.66
CA ASN A 166 9.13 -11.46 4.44
C ASN A 166 7.74 -12.12 4.37
N PRO A 167 7.16 -12.38 3.18
CA PRO A 167 5.88 -13.09 3.08
C PRO A 167 5.94 -14.52 3.59
N ALA A 168 7.07 -15.22 3.41
CA ALA A 168 7.26 -16.57 3.94
C ALA A 168 7.22 -16.58 5.48
N CYS A 169 7.86 -15.62 6.14
CA CYS A 169 7.77 -15.47 7.60
C CYS A 169 6.34 -15.18 8.05
N HIS A 170 5.63 -14.30 7.36
CA HIS A 170 4.22 -14.02 7.68
C HIS A 170 3.32 -15.25 7.48
N LEU A 171 3.57 -16.03 6.42
CA LEU A 171 2.85 -17.28 6.21
C LEU A 171 3.08 -18.26 7.36
N LEU A 172 4.31 -18.43 7.83
CA LEU A 172 4.63 -19.28 8.97
C LEU A 172 3.94 -18.81 10.26
N LEU A 173 3.89 -17.50 10.50
CA LEU A 173 3.18 -16.93 11.66
C LEU A 173 1.66 -17.15 11.60
N CYS A 174 1.09 -17.29 10.40
CA CYS A 174 -0.32 -17.55 10.21
C CYS A 174 -0.70 -19.04 10.34
N MET A 175 0.29 -19.95 10.34
CA MET A 175 0.09 -21.40 10.29
C MET A 175 0.52 -22.03 11.61
N ASP A 176 -0.43 -22.30 12.48
CA ASP A 176 -0.26 -23.16 13.66
C ASP A 176 -0.66 -24.60 13.35
N SER A 177 -0.39 -25.52 14.27
CA SER A 177 -0.73 -26.95 14.12
C SER A 177 -2.21 -27.17 13.82
N ARG A 178 -3.11 -26.42 14.44
CA ARG A 178 -4.57 -26.50 14.24
C ARG A 178 -4.96 -26.12 12.82
N ARG A 179 -4.39 -25.04 12.30
CA ARG A 179 -4.67 -24.50 10.94
C ARG A 179 -4.07 -25.39 9.86
N LEU A 180 -2.91 -26.00 10.11
CA LEU A 180 -2.32 -26.99 9.19
C LEU A 180 -3.20 -28.22 9.00
N HIS A 181 -4.04 -28.58 10.00
CA HIS A 181 -5.03 -29.65 9.89
C HIS A 181 -6.39 -29.16 9.36
N GLY A 182 -6.47 -27.97 8.80
CA GLY A 182 -7.69 -27.44 8.19
C GLY A 182 -8.71 -26.83 9.15
N ASN A 183 -8.40 -26.73 10.44
CA ASN A 183 -9.29 -26.20 11.47
C ASN A 183 -9.19 -24.66 11.54
N PHE A 184 -9.76 -23.97 10.56
CA PHE A 184 -9.83 -22.52 10.52
C PHE A 184 -11.16 -22.00 11.08
N LYS A 185 -11.11 -20.93 11.85
CA LYS A 185 -12.26 -20.05 12.05
C LYS A 185 -12.49 -19.23 10.77
N LYS A 186 -13.73 -18.77 10.55
CA LYS A 186 -14.12 -18.08 9.29
C LYS A 186 -13.16 -16.96 8.89
N ASP A 187 -12.79 -16.10 9.85
CA ASP A 187 -11.96 -14.92 9.58
C ASP A 187 -10.48 -15.28 9.41
N GLU A 188 -10.00 -16.31 10.13
CA GLU A 188 -8.64 -16.85 10.01
C GLU A 188 -8.34 -17.41 8.62
N ARG A 189 -9.34 -18.03 7.98
CA ARG A 189 -9.20 -18.57 6.62
C ARG A 189 -8.92 -17.45 5.60
N THR A 190 -9.67 -16.36 5.68
CA THR A 190 -9.46 -15.19 4.79
C THR A 190 -8.06 -14.61 4.99
N PHE A 191 -7.61 -14.46 6.23
CA PHE A 191 -6.29 -13.97 6.57
C PHE A 191 -5.18 -14.90 6.05
N ALA A 192 -5.30 -16.21 6.26
CA ALA A 192 -4.34 -17.20 5.75
C ALA A 192 -4.27 -17.18 4.22
N MET A 193 -5.41 -17.12 3.52
CA MET A 193 -5.46 -17.02 2.05
C MET A 193 -4.78 -15.78 1.54
N HIS A 194 -4.94 -14.63 2.21
CA HIS A 194 -4.24 -13.41 1.87
C HIS A 194 -2.71 -13.57 1.94
N HIS A 195 -2.19 -14.18 3.01
CA HIS A 195 -0.75 -14.43 3.14
C HIS A 195 -0.21 -15.46 2.16
N ILE A 196 -0.98 -16.52 1.87
CA ILE A 196 -0.66 -17.49 0.82
C ILE A 196 -0.52 -16.77 -0.52
N THR A 197 -1.51 -15.97 -0.90
CA THR A 197 -1.49 -15.22 -2.18
C THR A 197 -0.30 -14.27 -2.25
N LYS A 198 -0.02 -13.51 -1.17
CA LYS A 198 1.17 -12.65 -1.11
C LYS A 198 2.47 -13.43 -1.27
N THR A 199 2.55 -14.63 -0.71
CA THR A 199 3.76 -15.47 -0.84
C THR A 199 3.95 -15.96 -2.28
N TYR A 200 2.89 -16.39 -2.96
CA TYR A 200 2.97 -16.75 -4.39
C TYR A 200 3.43 -15.57 -5.26
N LEU A 201 2.87 -14.38 -5.05
CA LEU A 201 3.28 -13.18 -5.78
C LEU A 201 4.75 -12.81 -5.49
N ALA A 202 5.19 -12.98 -4.26
CA ALA A 202 6.58 -12.76 -3.88
C ALA A 202 7.53 -13.77 -4.53
N CYS A 203 7.14 -15.04 -4.67
CA CYS A 203 7.90 -16.05 -5.40
C CYS A 203 8.09 -15.63 -6.88
N ALA A 204 7.01 -15.23 -7.55
CA ALA A 204 7.06 -14.78 -8.93
C ALA A 204 7.96 -13.54 -9.09
N SER A 205 7.80 -12.54 -8.21
CA SER A 205 8.62 -11.33 -8.23
C SER A 205 10.10 -11.63 -7.98
N SER A 206 10.40 -12.54 -7.02
CA SER A 206 11.78 -12.95 -6.72
C SER A 206 12.45 -13.64 -7.89
N LEU A 207 11.71 -14.49 -8.64
CA LEU A 207 12.21 -15.13 -9.86
C LEU A 207 12.50 -14.10 -10.96
N LEU A 208 11.62 -13.11 -11.16
CA LEU A 208 11.83 -12.02 -12.11
C LEU A 208 13.09 -11.20 -11.77
N ILE A 209 13.24 -10.79 -10.50
CA ILE A 209 14.42 -10.07 -10.04
C ILE A 209 15.68 -10.92 -10.25
N SER A 210 15.62 -12.23 -9.96
CA SER A 210 16.76 -13.14 -10.15
C SER A 210 17.14 -13.31 -11.63
N ALA A 211 16.15 -13.19 -12.52
CA ALA A 211 16.34 -13.20 -13.97
C ALA A 211 16.76 -11.83 -14.55
N GLY A 212 16.95 -10.81 -13.70
CA GLY A 212 17.34 -9.47 -14.13
C GLY A 212 16.22 -8.69 -14.85
N LYS A 213 14.98 -9.07 -14.57
CA LYS A 213 13.77 -8.47 -15.18
C LYS A 213 12.99 -7.64 -14.18
#